data_409ddbae2963bf9d82955481eadcd18b
#
_entry.id   409ddbae2963bf9d82955481eadcd18b
#
_cell.length_a   1.000
_cell.length_b   1.000
_cell.length_c   1.000
_cell.angle_alpha   90.00
_cell.angle_beta   90.00
_cell.angle_gamma   90.00
#
_symmetry.space_group_name_H-M   'P 1'
#
loop_
_entity.id
_entity.type
_entity.pdbx_description
1 polymer ?
#
loop_
_entity_poly.entity_id
_entity_poly.type
_entity_poly.pdbx_seq_one_letter_code
_entity_poly.pdbx_strand_id
1 'polypeptide(L)'
;LLIEIEKVMQQHSGSYSAIPLVMAGDFNSLPGSDPHTLLANGAMVPENGDPHGLLATLPLSHHMPLRSAMATVGAHANASAESHELQRMEPPYTNYTAHFVGTLDYIFYTYDRLSVGGLLQMVEDKQVQEHEALPSPLFSSDHVPLLSEFHFKR
;
A
#
# COMPACT_ATOMS: atom_id res chain seq x y z
N LEU A 1 -8.93 11.43 4.86
CA LEU A 1 -7.56 11.14 5.30
C LEU A 1 -6.53 11.92 4.47
N LEU A 2 -6.36 11.67 3.16
CA LEU A 2 -5.30 12.29 2.34
C LEU A 2 -5.31 13.82 2.39
N ILE A 3 -6.46 14.45 2.24
CA ILE A 3 -6.63 15.91 2.33
C ILE A 3 -6.12 16.46 3.67
N GLU A 4 -6.42 15.78 4.78
CA GLU A 4 -5.97 16.24 6.10
C GLU A 4 -4.46 16.06 6.30
N ILE A 5 -3.89 14.98 5.77
CA ILE A 5 -2.44 14.77 5.77
C ILE A 5 -1.75 15.87 4.96
N GLU A 6 -2.23 16.16 3.74
CA GLU A 6 -1.69 17.23 2.91
C GLU A 6 -1.75 18.60 3.60
N LYS A 7 -2.85 18.92 4.26
CA LYS A 7 -2.96 20.17 5.05
C LYS A 7 -1.89 20.23 6.15
N VAL A 8 -1.71 19.15 6.90
CA VAL A 8 -0.69 19.08 7.96
C VAL A 8 0.71 19.27 7.38
N MET A 9 1.04 18.58 6.30
CA MET A 9 2.34 18.70 5.64
C MET A 9 2.57 20.12 5.13
N GLN A 10 1.57 20.72 4.47
CA GLN A 10 1.63 22.09 3.96
C GLN A 10 1.83 23.11 5.07
N GLN A 11 1.12 22.96 6.18
CA GLN A 11 1.20 23.88 7.32
C GLN A 11 2.56 23.85 8.01
N HIS A 12 3.19 22.68 8.11
CA HIS A 12 4.43 22.53 8.86
C HIS A 12 5.70 22.77 8.03
N SER A 13 5.64 22.64 6.73
CA SER A 13 6.83 22.69 5.88
C SER A 13 6.69 23.55 4.63
N GLY A 14 5.49 24.03 4.33
CA GLY A 14 5.19 24.73 3.08
C GLY A 14 5.27 23.85 1.82
N SER A 15 5.43 22.52 1.97
CA SER A 15 5.59 21.58 0.86
C SER A 15 5.02 20.22 1.22
N TYR A 16 4.37 19.56 0.26
CA TYR A 16 3.83 18.20 0.40
C TYR A 16 4.90 17.09 0.50
N SER A 17 6.16 17.41 0.23
CA SER A 17 7.24 16.44 0.22
C SER A 17 8.36 16.74 1.24
N ALA A 18 8.23 17.79 2.07
CA ALA A 18 9.30 18.16 2.99
C ALA A 18 9.36 17.28 4.24
N ILE A 19 8.24 16.67 4.63
CA ILE A 19 8.12 15.81 5.81
C ILE A 19 8.08 14.36 5.36
N PRO A 20 8.99 13.49 5.86
CA PRO A 20 8.88 12.07 5.63
C PRO A 20 7.58 11.53 6.22
N LEU A 21 6.81 10.81 5.41
CA LEU A 21 5.53 10.21 5.80
C LEU A 21 5.59 8.70 5.62
N VAL A 22 5.06 7.99 6.59
CA VAL A 22 4.72 6.56 6.49
C VAL A 22 3.27 6.39 6.90
N MET A 23 2.50 5.71 6.07
CA MET A 23 1.11 5.30 6.35
C MET A 23 1.03 3.79 6.30
N ALA A 24 0.63 3.16 7.38
CA ALA A 24 0.52 1.70 7.46
C ALA A 24 -0.84 1.29 8.05
N GLY A 25 -1.40 0.20 7.53
CA GLY A 25 -2.65 -0.37 8.03
C GLY A 25 -3.38 -1.21 7.00
N ASP A 26 -4.54 -1.68 7.41
CA ASP A 26 -5.55 -2.29 6.54
C ASP A 26 -6.32 -1.18 5.80
N PHE A 27 -6.15 -1.13 4.48
CA PHE A 27 -6.88 -0.19 3.61
C PHE A 27 -8.14 -0.81 3.00
N ASN A 28 -8.38 -2.08 3.29
CA ASN A 28 -9.53 -2.85 2.79
C ASN A 28 -9.70 -2.73 1.26
N SER A 29 -8.59 -2.74 0.54
CA SER A 29 -8.52 -2.42 -0.88
C SER A 29 -7.49 -3.28 -1.57
N LEU A 30 -7.90 -4.03 -2.58
CA LEU A 30 -7.00 -4.89 -3.36
C LEU A 30 -6.02 -4.08 -4.22
N PRO A 31 -4.84 -4.64 -4.55
CA PRO A 31 -3.94 -4.04 -5.53
C PRO A 31 -4.66 -3.75 -6.85
N GLY A 32 -4.50 -2.53 -7.37
CA GLY A 32 -5.16 -2.08 -8.58
C GLY A 32 -6.60 -1.58 -8.42
N SER A 33 -7.21 -1.71 -7.23
CA SER A 33 -8.49 -1.04 -6.94
C SER A 33 -8.34 0.48 -6.89
N ASP A 34 -9.45 1.20 -6.99
CA ASP A 34 -9.46 2.66 -6.99
C ASP A 34 -8.73 3.30 -5.80
N PRO A 35 -8.96 2.88 -4.53
CA PRO A 35 -8.22 3.44 -3.41
C PRO A 35 -6.72 3.14 -3.45
N HIS A 36 -6.33 1.91 -3.84
CA HIS A 36 -4.92 1.55 -3.99
C HIS A 36 -4.25 2.36 -5.11
N THR A 37 -4.92 2.48 -6.26
CA THR A 37 -4.43 3.26 -7.42
C THR A 37 -4.26 4.72 -7.06
N LEU A 38 -5.21 5.32 -6.35
CA LEU A 38 -5.08 6.69 -5.85
C LEU A 38 -3.82 6.85 -4.97
N LEU A 39 -3.63 5.98 -3.99
CA LEU A 39 -2.48 6.04 -3.08
C LEU A 39 -1.14 5.81 -3.81
N ALA A 40 -1.08 4.82 -4.67
CA ALA A 40 0.16 4.42 -5.33
C ALA A 40 0.57 5.35 -6.48
N ASN A 41 -0.40 5.92 -7.21
CA ASN A 41 -0.17 6.71 -8.42
C ASN A 41 -0.40 8.22 -8.21
N GLY A 42 -0.96 8.62 -7.07
CA GLY A 42 -1.26 10.03 -6.77
C GLY A 42 -2.51 10.58 -7.44
N ALA A 43 -3.10 9.84 -8.37
CA ALA A 43 -4.34 10.23 -9.06
C ALA A 43 -5.11 9.01 -9.56
N MET A 44 -6.40 9.14 -9.63
CA MET A 44 -7.28 8.17 -10.28
C MET A 44 -8.50 8.83 -10.89
N VAL A 45 -9.02 8.24 -11.95
CA VAL A 45 -10.36 8.53 -12.49
C VAL A 45 -11.18 7.26 -12.29
N PRO A 46 -12.28 7.29 -11.53
CA PRO A 46 -13.10 6.12 -11.32
C PRO A 46 -13.60 5.55 -12.68
N GLU A 47 -13.25 4.31 -12.98
CA GLU A 47 -13.67 3.67 -14.27
C GLU A 47 -15.15 3.32 -14.27
N ASN A 48 -15.70 3.00 -13.12
CA ASN A 48 -17.11 2.70 -12.96
C ASN A 48 -17.69 3.68 -11.95
N GLY A 49 -18.55 4.57 -12.41
CA GLY A 49 -19.17 5.56 -11.55
C GLY A 49 -19.65 4.94 -10.23
N ASP A 50 -19.38 5.65 -9.14
CA ASP A 50 -19.90 5.33 -7.81
C ASP A 50 -21.38 4.95 -7.92
N PRO A 51 -21.80 3.73 -7.50
CA PRO A 51 -23.21 3.31 -7.53
C PRO A 51 -24.14 4.27 -6.80
N HIS A 52 -23.60 5.13 -5.94
CA HIS A 52 -24.31 6.15 -5.19
C HIS A 52 -24.17 7.57 -5.78
N GLY A 53 -23.50 7.75 -6.91
CA GLY A 53 -23.50 8.99 -7.71
C GLY A 53 -22.76 10.18 -7.13
N LEU A 54 -22.13 10.06 -5.96
CA LEU A 54 -21.49 11.17 -5.25
C LEU A 54 -20.05 11.47 -5.70
N LEU A 55 -19.33 10.47 -6.25
CA LEU A 55 -17.93 10.59 -6.67
C LEU A 55 -17.71 10.24 -8.14
N ALA A 56 -18.75 9.95 -8.88
CA ALA A 56 -18.75 9.27 -10.17
C ALA A 56 -17.99 9.98 -11.30
N THR A 57 -17.54 11.21 -11.14
CA THR A 57 -16.99 11.99 -12.27
C THR A 57 -15.83 12.91 -11.89
N LEU A 58 -15.44 13.01 -10.63
CA LEU A 58 -14.35 13.90 -10.25
C LEU A 58 -13.02 13.12 -10.18
N PRO A 59 -12.00 13.55 -10.92
CA PRO A 59 -10.67 13.00 -10.75
C PRO A 59 -10.22 13.24 -9.30
N LEU A 60 -9.87 12.16 -8.60
CA LEU A 60 -9.27 12.25 -7.28
C LEU A 60 -7.76 12.31 -7.42
N SER A 61 -7.10 13.18 -6.69
CA SER A 61 -5.65 13.30 -6.71
C SER A 61 -5.09 13.76 -5.37
N HIS A 62 -3.83 13.44 -5.14
CA HIS A 62 -2.99 14.00 -4.09
C HIS A 62 -1.58 14.29 -4.63
N HIS A 63 -0.81 15.12 -3.89
CA HIS A 63 0.52 15.56 -4.30
C HIS A 63 1.66 14.88 -3.54
N MET A 64 1.33 13.96 -2.64
CA MET A 64 2.33 13.22 -1.87
C MET A 64 3.01 12.17 -2.74
N PRO A 65 4.37 12.12 -2.78
CA PRO A 65 5.10 11.12 -3.56
C PRO A 65 5.11 9.77 -2.81
N LEU A 66 3.98 9.06 -2.83
CA LEU A 66 3.80 7.79 -2.13
C LEU A 66 4.18 6.58 -2.99
N ARG A 67 4.72 5.56 -2.32
CA ARG A 67 4.91 4.20 -2.85
C ARG A 67 4.64 3.17 -1.79
N SER A 68 4.20 1.99 -2.18
CA SER A 68 4.16 0.82 -1.30
C SER A 68 5.58 0.29 -1.05
N ALA A 69 5.90 0.03 0.22
CA ALA A 69 7.19 -0.53 0.61
C ALA A 69 7.38 -1.95 0.04
N MET A 70 6.33 -2.77 0.07
CA MET A 70 6.37 -4.14 -0.42
C MET A 70 6.60 -4.18 -1.93
N ALA A 71 5.87 -3.39 -2.71
CA ALA A 71 6.02 -3.28 -4.15
C ALA A 71 7.40 -2.75 -4.57
N THR A 72 8.02 -1.86 -3.78
CA THR A 72 9.32 -1.26 -4.10
C THR A 72 10.45 -2.30 -4.12
N VAL A 73 10.44 -3.28 -3.22
CA VAL A 73 11.50 -4.30 -3.18
C VAL A 73 11.35 -5.31 -4.33
N GLY A 74 10.13 -5.64 -4.71
CA GLY A 74 9.87 -6.39 -5.93
C GLY A 74 10.42 -5.69 -7.18
N ALA A 75 10.36 -4.34 -7.23
CA ALA A 75 10.87 -3.53 -8.33
C ALA A 75 12.40 -3.47 -8.40
N HIS A 76 13.13 -3.57 -7.28
CA HIS A 76 14.59 -3.62 -7.31
C HIS A 76 15.13 -4.88 -8.00
N ALA A 77 14.34 -5.94 -8.10
CA ALA A 77 14.65 -7.10 -8.90
C ALA A 77 14.46 -6.85 -10.43
N ASN A 78 13.68 -5.81 -10.81
CA ASN A 78 13.39 -5.43 -12.19
C ASN A 78 13.51 -3.90 -12.33
N ALA A 79 14.72 -3.39 -12.59
CA ALA A 79 15.04 -1.95 -12.60
C ALA A 79 14.32 -1.10 -13.68
N SER A 80 13.42 -1.66 -14.47
CA SER A 80 12.66 -0.99 -15.54
C SER A 80 11.13 -1.04 -15.35
N ALA A 81 10.63 -1.42 -14.14
CA ALA A 81 9.21 -1.58 -13.93
C ALA A 81 8.44 -0.26 -13.97
N GLU A 82 7.47 -0.15 -14.86
CA GLU A 82 6.52 0.96 -14.91
C GLU A 82 5.49 0.88 -13.76
N SER A 83 4.78 1.96 -13.49
CA SER A 83 3.83 2.06 -12.37
C SER A 83 2.78 0.93 -12.32
N HIS A 84 2.35 0.42 -13.47
CA HIS A 84 1.44 -0.73 -13.56
C HIS A 84 2.08 -2.05 -13.15
N GLU A 85 3.40 -2.19 -13.32
CA GLU A 85 4.13 -3.38 -12.89
C GLU A 85 4.37 -3.35 -11.37
N LEU A 86 4.56 -2.17 -10.77
CA LEU A 86 4.69 -2.00 -9.32
C LEU A 86 3.43 -2.48 -8.57
N GLN A 87 2.24 -2.26 -9.12
CA GLN A 87 0.98 -2.75 -8.53
C GLN A 87 0.91 -4.29 -8.49
N ARG A 88 1.58 -4.98 -9.43
CA ARG A 88 1.67 -6.45 -9.48
C ARG A 88 2.74 -7.03 -8.56
N MET A 89 3.54 -6.19 -7.92
CA MET A 89 4.62 -6.59 -7.03
C MET A 89 4.23 -6.56 -5.56
N GLU A 90 2.98 -6.23 -5.26
CA GLU A 90 2.43 -6.42 -3.93
C GLU A 90 2.42 -7.91 -3.57
N PRO A 91 2.51 -8.28 -2.28
CA PRO A 91 2.43 -9.67 -1.88
C PRO A 91 1.12 -10.30 -2.36
N PRO A 92 1.07 -11.61 -2.54
CA PRO A 92 -0.16 -12.28 -3.01
C PRO A 92 -1.31 -12.17 -2.02
N TYR A 93 -1.00 -12.00 -0.74
CA TYR A 93 -1.98 -11.78 0.32
C TYR A 93 -1.34 -11.15 1.55
N THR A 94 -2.16 -10.44 2.31
CA THR A 94 -1.91 -10.02 3.69
C THR A 94 -3.06 -10.49 4.60
N ASN A 95 -4.21 -10.83 4.03
CA ASN A 95 -5.33 -11.49 4.69
C ASN A 95 -5.58 -12.85 4.04
N TYR A 96 -5.76 -13.90 4.86
CA TYR A 96 -5.95 -15.27 4.39
C TYR A 96 -7.01 -15.98 5.21
N THR A 97 -8.25 -15.96 4.76
CA THR A 97 -9.38 -16.66 5.40
C THR A 97 -9.90 -17.79 4.51
N ALA A 98 -10.82 -18.61 5.02
CA ALA A 98 -11.50 -19.65 4.25
C ALA A 98 -12.33 -19.10 3.06
N HIS A 99 -12.66 -17.81 3.07
CA HIS A 99 -13.56 -17.19 2.10
C HIS A 99 -12.91 -16.07 1.31
N PHE A 100 -11.75 -15.58 1.74
CA PHE A 100 -11.04 -14.49 1.09
C PHE A 100 -9.53 -14.66 1.26
N VAL A 101 -8.80 -14.49 0.17
CA VAL A 101 -7.33 -14.41 0.15
C VAL A 101 -6.94 -13.22 -0.72
N GLY A 102 -6.21 -12.29 -0.14
CA GLY A 102 -5.79 -11.10 -0.88
C GLY A 102 -4.99 -10.11 -0.03
N THR A 103 -4.43 -9.13 -0.70
CA THR A 103 -3.66 -8.05 -0.06
C THR A 103 -4.58 -6.89 0.27
N LEU A 104 -4.70 -6.58 1.55
CA LEU A 104 -5.51 -5.47 2.09
C LEU A 104 -4.66 -4.50 2.90
N ASP A 105 -3.51 -4.96 3.40
CA ASP A 105 -2.61 -4.21 4.27
C ASP A 105 -1.43 -3.70 3.47
N TYR A 106 -1.05 -2.46 3.73
CA TYR A 106 0.05 -1.80 3.04
C TYR A 106 0.88 -0.94 3.99
N ILE A 107 2.12 -0.68 3.60
CA ILE A 107 2.99 0.35 4.17
C ILE A 107 3.36 1.30 3.04
N PHE A 108 2.63 2.41 2.91
CA PHE A 108 2.95 3.49 1.98
C PHE A 108 3.93 4.47 2.62
N TYR A 109 4.86 5.00 1.82
CA TYR A 109 5.88 5.94 2.28
C TYR A 109 6.22 6.99 1.21
N THR A 110 6.70 8.15 1.62
CA THR A 110 7.21 9.19 0.71
C THR A 110 8.58 8.80 0.17
N TYR A 111 8.61 8.35 -1.08
CA TYR A 111 9.80 7.77 -1.70
C TYR A 111 10.90 8.80 -2.04
N ASP A 112 10.59 10.08 -2.04
CA ASP A 112 11.57 11.17 -2.24
C ASP A 112 12.36 11.46 -0.96
N ARG A 113 11.85 11.10 0.22
CA ARG A 113 12.46 11.33 1.54
C ARG A 113 12.97 10.07 2.22
N LEU A 114 12.37 8.95 1.89
CA LEU A 114 12.68 7.65 2.49
C LEU A 114 13.10 6.65 1.41
N SER A 115 13.92 5.69 1.80
CA SER A 115 14.19 4.48 1.02
C SER A 115 13.95 3.26 1.90
N VAL A 116 13.46 2.18 1.32
CA VAL A 116 13.31 0.90 2.00
C VAL A 116 14.68 0.28 2.18
N GLY A 117 15.06 -0.02 3.42
CA GLY A 117 16.30 -0.70 3.78
C GLY A 117 16.13 -2.21 3.87
N GLY A 118 14.94 -2.67 4.28
CA GLY A 118 14.61 -4.08 4.42
C GLY A 118 13.12 -4.30 4.60
N LEU A 119 12.68 -5.53 4.29
CA LEU A 119 11.33 -6.02 4.53
C LEU A 119 11.37 -7.33 5.29
N LEU A 120 10.40 -7.54 6.18
CA LEU A 120 10.13 -8.87 6.71
C LEU A 120 9.68 -9.78 5.57
N GLN A 121 10.29 -10.95 5.48
CA GLN A 121 9.84 -11.97 4.53
C GLN A 121 8.40 -12.36 4.84
N MET A 122 7.59 -12.47 3.79
CA MET A 122 6.21 -12.93 3.92
C MET A 122 6.16 -14.38 4.45
N VAL A 123 5.10 -14.69 5.17
CA VAL A 123 4.82 -16.05 5.64
C VAL A 123 4.70 -16.98 4.44
N GLU A 124 5.35 -18.14 4.50
CA GLU A 124 5.29 -19.12 3.41
C GLU A 124 3.89 -19.74 3.31
N ASP A 125 3.41 -19.92 2.09
CA ASP A 125 2.07 -20.47 1.81
C ASP A 125 1.79 -21.77 2.57
N LYS A 126 2.78 -22.68 2.65
CA LYS A 126 2.64 -23.95 3.37
C LYS A 126 2.33 -23.77 4.85
N GLN A 127 2.83 -22.70 5.50
CA GLN A 127 2.57 -22.43 6.91
C GLN A 127 1.16 -21.89 7.14
N VAL A 128 0.67 -21.08 6.20
CA VAL A 128 -0.70 -20.55 6.24
C VAL A 128 -1.71 -21.65 5.95
N GLN A 129 -1.41 -22.52 4.99
CA GLN A 129 -2.29 -23.59 4.52
C GLN A 129 -2.30 -24.82 5.43
N GLU A 130 -1.35 -24.96 6.36
CA GLU A 130 -1.26 -26.12 7.27
C GLU A 130 -2.57 -26.36 8.05
N HIS A 131 -3.33 -25.31 8.33
CA HIS A 131 -4.61 -25.33 9.03
C HIS A 131 -5.77 -24.79 8.17
N GLU A 132 -5.66 -24.94 6.83
CA GLU A 132 -6.64 -24.52 5.81
C GLU A 132 -6.76 -23.00 5.66
N ALA A 133 -6.75 -22.24 6.75
CA ALA A 133 -6.91 -20.78 6.76
C ALA A 133 -6.41 -20.16 8.08
N LEU A 134 -6.39 -18.84 8.11
CA LEU A 134 -6.17 -18.04 9.32
C LEU A 134 -7.52 -17.56 9.91
N PRO A 135 -7.59 -17.30 11.23
CA PRO A 135 -6.57 -17.58 12.24
C PRO A 135 -6.33 -19.07 12.47
N SER A 136 -5.15 -19.41 12.96
CA SER A 136 -4.75 -20.78 13.23
C SER A 136 -4.02 -20.89 14.59
N PRO A 137 -3.69 -22.10 15.07
CA PRO A 137 -2.86 -22.24 16.27
C PRO A 137 -1.48 -21.60 16.18
N LEU A 138 -0.96 -21.39 14.94
CA LEU A 138 0.32 -20.74 14.71
C LEU A 138 0.20 -19.21 14.56
N PHE A 139 -0.92 -18.74 14.02
CA PHE A 139 -1.17 -17.33 13.75
C PHE A 139 -2.53 -16.93 14.31
N SER A 140 -2.54 -16.05 15.29
CA SER A 140 -3.75 -15.65 16.01
C SER A 140 -4.64 -14.66 15.25
N SER A 141 -4.18 -14.11 14.15
CA SER A 141 -4.90 -13.18 13.28
C SER A 141 -5.13 -13.81 11.90
N ASP A 142 -6.16 -13.40 11.21
CA ASP A 142 -6.41 -13.68 9.80
C ASP A 142 -5.58 -12.78 8.88
N HIS A 143 -4.89 -11.78 9.43
CA HIS A 143 -3.89 -10.97 8.75
C HIS A 143 -2.47 -11.40 9.12
N VAL A 144 -1.55 -11.31 8.16
CA VAL A 144 -0.11 -11.53 8.38
C VAL A 144 0.59 -10.20 8.63
N PRO A 145 1.61 -10.16 9.52
CA PRO A 145 2.30 -8.92 9.83
C PRO A 145 3.15 -8.42 8.66
N LEU A 146 3.11 -7.12 8.42
CA LEU A 146 4.04 -6.41 7.55
C LEU A 146 5.06 -5.63 8.39
N LEU A 147 6.32 -5.65 7.97
CA LEU A 147 7.37 -4.82 8.58
C LEU A 147 8.33 -4.33 7.51
N SER A 148 8.66 -3.04 7.58
CA SER A 148 9.64 -2.40 6.72
C SER A 148 10.61 -1.55 7.54
N GLU A 149 11.88 -1.61 7.17
CA GLU A 149 12.91 -0.68 7.64
C GLU A 149 13.06 0.46 6.63
N PHE A 150 13.12 1.70 7.13
CA PHE A 150 13.29 2.89 6.30
C PHE A 150 14.55 3.66 6.67
N HIS A 151 15.23 4.16 5.64
CA HIS A 151 16.35 5.09 5.78
C HIS A 151 15.98 6.45 5.24
N PHE A 152 16.34 7.51 5.96
CA PHE A 152 16.19 8.88 5.47
C PHE A 152 17.14 9.13 4.30
N LYS A 153 16.62 9.66 3.22
CA LYS A 153 17.44 10.18 2.11
C LYS A 153 18.03 11.53 2.50
N ARG A 154 19.28 11.71 2.18
CA ARG A 154 20.02 12.97 2.37
C ARG A 154 19.84 13.91 1.18
#